data_2887f50e2449b53695a0a954fbcec797
#
_entry.id   2887f50e2449b53695a0a954fbcec797
#
_cell.length_a   1.000
_cell.length_b   1.000
_cell.length_c   1.000
_cell.angle_alpha   90.00
_cell.angle_beta   90.00
_cell.angle_gamma   90.00
#
_symmetry.space_group_name_H-M   'P 1'
#
loop_
_entity.id
_entity.type
_entity.pdbx_description
1 polymer ?
#
loop_
_entity_poly.entity_id
_entity_poly.type
_entity_poly.pdbx_seq_one_letter_code
_entity_poly.pdbx_strand_id
1 'polypeptide(L)'
;MEANKSMQKQKRGFWLFIFSLIPGAGEMYMGFKKQGISIMFLFWGVFAIGACTGMDWLVFLIPIIWFYSFFNVHNLKSLSEEEFYSIEDSYVLHMDELAGNISSLLKHHGKITAILLIFLGASILWNTLVDFLYMILPGYLADVCLLYTSPSPR
;
A
#
# COMPACT_ATOMS: atom_id res chain seq x y z
N MET A 1 -12.39 -16.75 -18.08
CA MET A 1 -10.95 -16.64 -18.36
C MET A 1 -10.61 -15.78 -19.57
N GLU A 2 -11.45 -15.71 -20.61
CA GLU A 2 -11.17 -14.94 -21.83
C GLU A 2 -11.25 -13.39 -21.68
N ALA A 3 -12.06 -12.88 -20.78
CA ALA A 3 -12.22 -11.43 -20.58
C ALA A 3 -10.96 -10.69 -20.12
N ASN A 4 -10.01 -11.39 -19.50
CA ASN A 4 -8.77 -10.78 -19.00
C ASN A 4 -7.72 -10.66 -20.11
N LYS A 5 -7.72 -11.58 -21.05
CA LYS A 5 -6.79 -11.60 -22.21
C LYS A 5 -7.04 -10.45 -23.20
N SER A 6 -8.28 -9.98 -23.29
CA SER A 6 -8.66 -8.87 -24.18
C SER A 6 -8.17 -7.49 -23.71
N MET A 7 -7.77 -7.37 -22.45
CA MET A 7 -7.25 -6.11 -21.88
C MET A 7 -5.74 -6.01 -21.91
N GLN A 8 -5.03 -7.10 -22.15
CA GLN A 8 -3.58 -7.08 -22.28
C GLN A 8 -3.19 -6.41 -23.59
N LYS A 9 -2.38 -5.38 -23.51
CA LYS A 9 -1.85 -4.69 -24.69
C LYS A 9 -0.39 -4.32 -24.42
N GLN A 10 0.49 -4.87 -25.23
CA GLN A 10 1.89 -4.47 -25.18
C GLN A 10 2.02 -3.00 -25.58
N LYS A 11 2.32 -2.15 -24.63
CA LYS A 11 2.51 -0.73 -24.85
C LYS A 11 3.99 -0.41 -24.84
N ARG A 12 4.45 0.31 -25.85
CA ARG A 12 5.83 0.76 -25.99
C ARG A 12 5.79 2.29 -26.08
N GLY A 13 6.50 2.98 -25.19
CA GLY A 13 6.56 4.43 -25.24
C GLY A 13 7.04 5.07 -23.96
N PHE A 14 7.16 6.40 -23.99
CA PHE A 14 7.60 7.21 -22.85
C PHE A 14 6.64 7.11 -21.66
N TRP A 15 5.35 7.01 -21.90
CA TRP A 15 4.34 6.86 -20.85
C TRP A 15 4.51 5.58 -20.04
N LEU A 16 4.95 4.50 -20.69
CA LEU A 16 5.24 3.27 -19.96
C LEU A 16 6.39 3.45 -18.98
N PHE A 17 7.42 4.21 -19.36
CA PHE A 17 8.53 4.52 -18.47
C PHE A 17 8.06 5.31 -17.24
N ILE A 18 7.20 6.32 -17.43
CA ILE A 18 6.63 7.10 -16.32
C ILE A 18 5.81 6.21 -15.38
N PHE A 19 4.93 5.36 -15.93
CA PHE A 19 4.13 4.45 -15.11
C PHE A 19 4.95 3.35 -14.44
N SER A 20 6.09 2.93 -15.02
CA SER A 20 6.98 1.95 -14.40
C SER A 20 7.71 2.51 -13.18
N LEU A 21 7.77 3.82 -13.01
CA LEU A 21 8.34 4.47 -11.82
C LEU A 21 7.48 4.23 -10.56
N ILE A 22 6.19 3.97 -10.74
CA ILE A 22 5.25 3.66 -9.66
C ILE A 22 5.08 2.15 -9.59
N PRO A 23 5.46 1.48 -8.49
CA PRO A 23 5.35 0.03 -8.35
C PRO A 23 3.93 -0.46 -8.62
N GLY A 24 3.78 -1.41 -9.53
CA GLY A 24 2.50 -1.97 -9.93
C GLY A 24 1.74 -1.19 -11.01
N ALA A 25 1.99 0.09 -11.22
CA ALA A 25 1.25 0.89 -12.19
C ALA A 25 1.63 0.57 -13.64
N GLY A 26 2.90 0.24 -13.89
CA GLY A 26 3.38 -0.16 -15.22
C GLY A 26 2.76 -1.46 -15.70
N GLU A 27 2.65 -2.46 -14.83
CA GLU A 27 1.98 -3.73 -15.08
C GLU A 27 0.48 -3.52 -15.35
N MET A 28 -0.18 -2.71 -14.54
CA MET A 28 -1.58 -2.36 -14.75
C MET A 28 -1.81 -1.63 -16.09
N TYR A 29 -0.88 -0.76 -16.48
CA TYR A 29 -0.94 -0.04 -17.74
C TYR A 29 -0.83 -0.97 -18.96
N MET A 30 -0.09 -2.08 -18.85
CA MET A 30 -0.02 -3.13 -19.87
C MET A 30 -1.17 -4.13 -19.82
N GLY A 31 -2.06 -4.03 -18.81
CA GLY A 31 -3.24 -4.87 -18.67
C GLY A 31 -3.09 -6.02 -17.68
N PHE A 32 -1.93 -6.20 -17.06
CA PHE A 32 -1.70 -7.17 -15.98
C PHE A 32 -2.20 -6.61 -14.64
N LYS A 33 -3.53 -6.59 -14.48
CA LYS A 33 -4.18 -5.96 -13.33
C LYS A 33 -3.91 -6.71 -12.03
N LYS A 34 -3.96 -8.03 -12.05
CA LYS A 34 -3.74 -8.85 -10.85
C LYS A 34 -2.31 -8.71 -10.35
N GLN A 35 -1.35 -8.79 -11.25
CA GLN A 35 0.07 -8.62 -10.95
C GLN A 35 0.35 -7.20 -10.43
N GLY A 36 -0.15 -6.16 -11.10
CA GLY A 36 0.06 -4.77 -10.71
C GLY A 36 -0.55 -4.44 -9.34
N ILE A 37 -1.78 -4.89 -9.07
CA ILE A 37 -2.43 -4.70 -7.76
C ILE A 37 -1.66 -5.41 -6.65
N SER A 38 -1.19 -6.64 -6.87
CA SER A 38 -0.44 -7.38 -5.86
C SER A 38 0.89 -6.72 -5.52
N ILE A 39 1.62 -6.21 -6.51
CA ILE A 39 2.88 -5.46 -6.30
C ILE A 39 2.61 -4.17 -5.54
N MET A 40 1.57 -3.42 -5.93
CA MET A 40 1.16 -2.20 -5.24
C MET A 40 0.80 -2.47 -3.78
N PHE A 41 0.02 -3.52 -3.52
CA PHE A 41 -0.36 -3.93 -2.18
C PHE A 41 0.85 -4.37 -1.34
N LEU A 42 1.79 -5.11 -1.94
CA LEU A 42 3.02 -5.53 -1.30
C LEU A 42 3.89 -4.33 -0.92
N PHE A 43 4.07 -3.38 -1.84
CA PHE A 43 4.87 -2.17 -1.63
C PHE A 43 4.32 -1.33 -0.48
N TRP A 44 3.04 -0.97 -0.54
CA TRP A 44 2.39 -0.17 0.50
C TRP A 44 2.21 -0.95 1.80
N GLY A 45 2.01 -2.27 1.73
CA GLY A 45 1.92 -3.14 2.89
C GLY A 45 3.21 -3.17 3.70
N VAL A 46 4.36 -3.34 3.04
CA VAL A 46 5.68 -3.30 3.71
C VAL A 46 5.93 -1.93 4.33
N PHE A 47 5.57 -0.85 3.61
CA PHE A 47 5.69 0.50 4.14
C PHE A 47 4.82 0.72 5.40
N ALA A 48 3.56 0.29 5.35
CA ALA A 48 2.64 0.42 6.48
C ALA A 48 3.10 -0.41 7.69
N ILE A 49 3.53 -1.66 7.47
CA ILE A 49 4.05 -2.52 8.55
C ILE A 49 5.29 -1.88 9.17
N GLY A 50 6.24 -1.39 8.38
CA GLY A 50 7.44 -0.71 8.86
C GLY A 50 7.11 0.50 9.72
N ALA A 51 6.17 1.34 9.26
CA ALA A 51 5.72 2.53 9.98
C ALA A 51 5.00 2.19 11.30
N CYS A 52 4.18 1.11 11.31
CA CYS A 52 3.43 0.72 12.52
C CYS A 52 4.28 -0.01 13.55
N THR A 53 5.28 -0.79 13.11
CA THR A 53 6.10 -1.62 14.02
C THR A 53 7.40 -0.96 14.45
N GLY A 54 7.80 0.16 13.80
CA GLY A 54 9.10 0.80 14.03
C GLY A 54 10.29 -0.05 13.57
N MET A 55 10.06 -1.01 12.66
CA MET A 55 11.11 -1.89 12.14
C MET A 55 11.82 -1.23 10.95
N ASP A 56 12.83 -0.43 11.22
CA ASP A 56 13.56 0.32 10.18
C ASP A 56 14.20 -0.58 9.10
N TRP A 57 14.53 -1.83 9.41
CA TRP A 57 15.10 -2.76 8.44
C TRP A 57 14.12 -3.13 7.30
N LEU A 58 12.79 -3.02 7.51
CA LEU A 58 11.79 -3.24 6.46
C LEU A 58 11.90 -2.21 5.33
N VAL A 59 12.47 -1.04 5.60
CA VAL A 59 12.71 0.00 4.59
C VAL A 59 13.60 -0.52 3.46
N PHE A 60 14.51 -1.46 3.74
CA PHE A 60 15.37 -2.06 2.70
C PHE A 60 14.60 -2.95 1.70
N LEU A 61 13.41 -3.44 2.06
CA LEU A 61 12.56 -4.22 1.13
C LEU A 61 11.87 -3.32 0.09
N ILE A 62 11.64 -2.07 0.42
CA ILE A 62 10.96 -1.11 -0.45
C ILE A 62 11.69 -0.94 -1.79
N PRO A 63 13.00 -0.62 -1.84
CA PRO A 63 13.72 -0.53 -3.09
C PRO A 63 13.79 -1.85 -3.84
N ILE A 64 13.84 -3.00 -3.16
CA ILE A 64 13.86 -4.32 -3.80
C ILE A 64 12.55 -4.55 -4.57
N ILE A 65 11.40 -4.29 -3.94
CA ILE A 65 10.08 -4.42 -4.59
C ILE A 65 9.95 -3.43 -5.74
N TRP A 66 10.46 -2.21 -5.56
CA TRP A 66 10.45 -1.17 -6.57
C TRP A 66 11.27 -1.57 -7.80
N PHE A 67 12.50 -2.02 -7.61
CA PHE A 67 13.34 -2.50 -8.70
C PHE A 67 12.74 -3.72 -9.40
N TYR A 68 12.16 -4.65 -8.63
CA TYR A 68 11.47 -5.81 -9.21
C TYR A 68 10.37 -5.37 -10.18
N SER A 69 9.47 -4.49 -9.76
CA SER A 69 8.38 -3.97 -10.61
C SER A 69 8.95 -3.23 -11.84
N PHE A 70 9.93 -2.36 -11.64
CA PHE A 70 10.54 -1.60 -12.72
C PHE A 70 11.15 -2.51 -13.80
N PHE A 71 11.96 -3.48 -13.40
CA PHE A 71 12.59 -4.41 -14.36
C PHE A 71 11.56 -5.36 -14.98
N ASN A 72 10.56 -5.79 -14.23
CA ASN A 72 9.49 -6.64 -14.73
C ASN A 72 8.72 -5.95 -15.89
N VAL A 73 8.37 -4.69 -15.75
CA VAL A 73 7.73 -3.89 -16.81
C VAL A 73 8.63 -3.78 -18.03
N HIS A 74 9.93 -3.54 -17.82
CA HIS A 74 10.88 -3.45 -18.93
C HIS A 74 11.10 -4.78 -19.63
N ASN A 75 11.11 -5.89 -18.89
CA ASN A 75 11.16 -7.23 -19.44
C ASN A 75 9.91 -7.52 -20.29
N LEU A 76 8.71 -7.24 -19.76
CA LEU A 76 7.46 -7.39 -20.49
C LEU A 76 7.41 -6.58 -21.80
N LYS A 77 8.02 -5.38 -21.79
CA LYS A 77 8.15 -4.54 -22.98
C LYS A 77 9.06 -5.15 -24.05
N SER A 78 10.09 -5.90 -23.67
CA SER A 78 11.10 -6.47 -24.56
C SER A 78 10.69 -7.81 -25.19
N LEU A 79 9.65 -8.46 -24.66
CA LEU A 79 9.14 -9.72 -25.16
C LEU A 79 8.58 -9.60 -26.58
N SER A 80 8.60 -10.71 -27.34
CA SER A 80 7.87 -10.80 -28.60
C SER A 80 6.36 -10.73 -28.35
N GLU A 81 5.60 -10.32 -29.38
CA GLU A 81 4.14 -10.24 -29.23
C GLU A 81 3.52 -11.60 -28.86
N GLU A 82 4.01 -12.69 -29.45
CA GLU A 82 3.52 -14.03 -29.16
C GLU A 82 3.78 -14.43 -27.70
N GLU A 83 4.98 -14.17 -27.18
CA GLU A 83 5.34 -14.44 -25.80
C GLU A 83 4.55 -13.56 -24.83
N PHE A 84 4.39 -12.27 -25.14
CA PHE A 84 3.63 -11.32 -24.30
C PHE A 84 2.18 -11.77 -24.12
N TYR A 85 1.49 -12.19 -25.17
CA TYR A 85 0.12 -12.65 -25.10
C TYR A 85 -0.03 -14.09 -24.56
N SER A 86 1.06 -14.83 -24.43
CA SER A 86 1.04 -16.15 -23.76
C SER A 86 1.09 -16.05 -22.24
N ILE A 87 1.54 -14.92 -21.69
CA ILE A 87 1.64 -14.72 -20.25
C ILE A 87 0.26 -14.56 -19.64
N GLU A 88 -0.05 -15.37 -18.65
CA GLU A 88 -1.28 -15.22 -17.85
C GLU A 88 -1.07 -14.19 -16.74
N ASP A 89 -2.12 -13.35 -16.54
CA ASP A 89 -2.15 -12.40 -15.43
C ASP A 89 -2.38 -13.16 -14.11
N SER A 90 -1.32 -13.35 -13.35
CA SER A 90 -1.32 -14.04 -12.07
C SER A 90 -0.90 -13.09 -10.94
N TYR A 91 -1.34 -13.40 -9.72
CA TYR A 91 -0.89 -12.63 -8.57
C TYR A 91 0.56 -12.99 -8.21
N VAL A 92 1.35 -12.00 -7.85
CA VAL A 92 2.70 -12.21 -7.35
C VAL A 92 2.64 -12.88 -5.97
N LEU A 93 3.52 -13.86 -5.72
CA LEU A 93 3.62 -14.59 -4.46
C LEU A 93 2.39 -15.46 -4.10
N HIS A 94 1.68 -16.02 -5.09
CA HIS A 94 0.52 -16.90 -4.84
C HIS A 94 -0.51 -16.28 -3.88
N MET A 95 -0.70 -14.97 -3.99
CA MET A 95 -1.68 -14.23 -3.18
C MET A 95 -3.12 -14.70 -3.42
N ASP A 96 -3.36 -15.54 -4.43
CA ASP A 96 -4.65 -16.21 -4.68
C ASP A 96 -5.09 -17.05 -3.50
N GLU A 97 -4.17 -17.81 -2.89
CA GLU A 97 -4.46 -18.63 -1.71
C GLU A 97 -4.72 -17.76 -0.48
N LEU A 98 -3.94 -16.70 -0.30
CA LEU A 98 -4.14 -15.74 0.78
C LEU A 98 -5.48 -15.00 0.61
N ALA A 99 -5.77 -14.53 -0.59
CA ALA A 99 -7.04 -13.86 -0.89
C ALA A 99 -8.24 -14.82 -0.72
N GLY A 100 -8.09 -16.09 -1.12
CA GLY A 100 -9.08 -17.14 -0.90
C GLY A 100 -9.33 -17.39 0.58
N ASN A 101 -8.29 -17.52 1.38
CA ASN A 101 -8.39 -17.72 2.82
C ASN A 101 -8.98 -16.50 3.53
N ILE A 102 -8.53 -15.28 3.19
CA ILE A 102 -9.10 -14.05 3.74
C ILE A 102 -10.55 -13.87 3.35
N SER A 103 -10.93 -14.15 2.10
CA SER A 103 -12.32 -14.06 1.65
C SER A 103 -13.22 -15.07 2.32
N SER A 104 -12.72 -16.27 2.61
CA SER A 104 -13.43 -17.31 3.35
C SER A 104 -13.64 -16.89 4.82
N LEU A 105 -12.62 -16.36 5.47
CA LEU A 105 -12.69 -15.82 6.82
C LEU A 105 -13.65 -14.62 6.92
N LEU A 106 -13.60 -13.71 5.93
CA LEU A 106 -14.51 -12.57 5.84
C LEU A 106 -15.96 -13.00 5.65
N LYS A 107 -16.23 -14.04 4.86
CA LYS A 107 -17.60 -14.60 4.68
C LYS A 107 -18.11 -15.28 5.92
N HIS A 108 -17.27 -16.04 6.62
CA HIS A 108 -17.69 -16.81 7.78
C HIS A 108 -17.85 -15.94 9.04
N HIS A 109 -17.03 -14.91 9.22
CA HIS A 109 -17.02 -14.02 10.38
C HIS A 109 -17.15 -12.54 10.01
N GLY A 110 -17.85 -12.21 8.92
CA GLY A 110 -17.93 -10.87 8.36
C GLY A 110 -18.28 -9.77 9.36
N LYS A 111 -19.16 -10.05 10.32
CA LYS A 111 -19.52 -9.09 11.38
C LYS A 111 -18.36 -8.83 12.36
N ILE A 112 -17.66 -9.89 12.77
CA ILE A 112 -16.53 -9.79 13.70
C ILE A 112 -15.36 -9.06 13.04
N THR A 113 -15.06 -9.42 11.79
CA THR A 113 -13.98 -8.76 11.01
C THR A 113 -14.27 -7.29 10.76
N ALA A 114 -15.53 -6.94 10.46
CA ALA A 114 -15.95 -5.55 10.31
C ALA A 114 -15.78 -4.75 11.60
N ILE A 115 -16.16 -5.31 12.74
CA ILE A 115 -15.99 -4.68 14.06
C ILE A 115 -14.51 -4.48 14.38
N LEU A 116 -13.67 -5.49 14.12
CA LEU A 116 -12.22 -5.38 14.33
C LEU A 116 -11.58 -4.31 13.44
N LEU A 117 -11.99 -4.22 12.17
CA LEU A 117 -11.51 -3.19 11.24
C LEU A 117 -11.94 -1.78 11.67
N ILE A 118 -13.19 -1.62 12.10
CA ILE A 118 -13.69 -0.34 12.61
C ILE A 118 -12.92 0.05 13.88
N PHE A 119 -12.70 -0.90 14.80
CA PHE A 119 -11.97 -0.63 16.03
C PHE A 119 -10.51 -0.25 15.76
N LEU A 120 -9.86 -0.94 14.83
CA LEU A 120 -8.48 -0.65 14.40
C LEU A 120 -8.40 0.73 13.71
N GLY A 121 -9.33 1.04 12.83
CA GLY A 121 -9.42 2.35 12.18
C GLY A 121 -9.69 3.48 13.18
N ALA A 122 -10.59 3.27 14.12
CA ALA A 122 -10.89 4.24 15.20
C ALA A 122 -9.67 4.47 16.10
N SER A 123 -8.91 3.40 16.42
CA SER A 123 -7.69 3.51 17.22
C SER A 123 -6.61 4.33 16.51
N ILE A 124 -6.42 4.12 15.22
CA ILE A 124 -5.45 4.89 14.41
C ILE A 124 -5.88 6.36 14.35
N LEU A 125 -7.17 6.62 14.06
CA LEU A 125 -7.71 7.97 14.03
C LEU A 125 -7.56 8.68 15.38
N TRP A 126 -7.80 7.96 16.50
CA TRP A 126 -7.63 8.50 17.83
C TRP A 126 -6.18 8.92 18.10
N ASN A 127 -5.22 8.06 17.81
CA ASN A 127 -3.79 8.37 17.98
C ASN A 127 -3.38 9.58 17.13
N THR A 128 -3.78 9.60 15.85
CA THR A 128 -3.49 10.71 14.95
C THR A 128 -4.13 12.01 15.42
N LEU A 129 -5.37 11.96 15.95
CA LEU A 129 -6.05 13.12 16.48
C LEU A 129 -5.35 13.65 17.74
N VAL A 130 -4.94 12.76 18.62
CA VAL A 130 -4.22 13.11 19.85
C VAL A 130 -2.88 13.76 19.52
N ASP A 131 -2.10 13.17 18.59
CA ASP A 131 -0.83 13.73 18.14
C ASP A 131 -1.01 15.10 17.49
N PHE A 132 -2.05 15.27 16.68
CA PHE A 132 -2.42 16.55 16.08
C PHE A 132 -2.81 17.59 17.12
N LEU A 133 -3.58 17.19 18.12
CA LEU A 133 -3.90 18.08 19.26
C LEU A 133 -2.64 18.48 20.04
N TYR A 134 -1.74 17.54 20.33
CA TYR A 134 -0.47 17.87 20.99
C TYR A 134 0.42 18.78 20.14
N MET A 135 0.35 18.69 18.82
CA MET A 135 1.09 19.58 17.92
C MET A 135 0.53 21.02 17.93
N ILE A 136 -0.78 21.17 18.09
CA ILE A 136 -1.46 22.49 18.07
C ILE A 136 -1.53 23.14 19.46
N LEU A 137 -1.66 22.33 20.52
CA LEU A 137 -1.86 22.82 21.90
C LEU A 137 -0.62 23.15 22.74
N PRO A 138 0.63 22.87 22.36
CA PRO A 138 1.77 23.10 23.26
C PRO A 138 1.92 24.58 23.70
N GLY A 139 1.40 25.52 22.93
CA GLY A 139 1.43 26.93 23.27
C GLY A 139 0.39 27.35 24.30
N TYR A 140 -0.83 26.88 24.16
CA TYR A 140 -1.96 27.31 25.01
C TYR A 140 -1.94 26.70 26.42
N LEU A 141 -1.52 25.45 26.57
CA LEU A 141 -1.46 24.80 27.88
C LEU A 141 -0.27 25.27 28.72
N ALA A 142 0.86 25.60 28.09
CA ALA A 142 1.99 26.19 28.80
C ALA A 142 1.67 27.58 29.34
N ASP A 143 0.96 28.40 28.58
CA ASP A 143 0.53 29.75 29.01
C ASP A 143 -0.54 29.69 30.11
N VAL A 144 -1.49 28.77 30.04
CA VAL A 144 -2.50 28.56 31.09
C VAL A 144 -1.89 28.04 32.38
N CYS A 145 -0.92 27.10 32.31
CA CYS A 145 -0.20 26.62 33.49
C CYS A 145 0.65 27.71 34.13
N LEU A 146 1.33 28.56 33.32
CA LEU A 146 2.11 29.69 33.83
C LEU A 146 1.24 30.78 34.50
N LEU A 147 0.05 31.02 33.97
CA LEU A 147 -0.92 31.93 34.59
C LEU A 147 -1.46 31.43 35.93
N TYR A 148 -1.58 30.11 36.10
CA TYR A 148 -2.10 29.49 37.33
C TYR A 148 -1.02 29.28 38.41
N THR A 149 0.25 29.28 38.03
CA THR A 149 1.39 29.10 38.95
C THR A 149 2.14 30.40 39.27
N SER A 150 1.67 31.55 38.77
CA SER A 150 2.22 32.84 39.16
C SER A 150 1.93 33.11 40.65
N PRO A 151 2.94 33.12 41.54
CA PRO A 151 2.69 33.53 42.93
C PRO A 151 2.33 34.99 42.97
N SER A 152 1.20 35.27 43.63
CA SER A 152 0.75 36.64 43.94
C SER A 152 1.88 37.42 44.63
N PRO A 153 2.30 38.59 44.12
CA PRO A 153 3.22 39.46 44.83
C PRO A 153 2.58 39.99 46.11
N ARG A 154 3.20 39.71 47.23
CA ARG A 154 2.94 40.45 48.45
C ARG A 154 3.80 41.68 48.52
#